data_d6d094b2a2ee598e30974a90a5d6890c
#
_entry.id   d6d094b2a2ee598e30974a90a5d6890c
#
_cell.length_a   1.000
_cell.length_b   1.000
_cell.length_c   1.000
_cell.angle_alpha   90.00
_cell.angle_beta   90.00
_cell.angle_gamma   90.00
#
_symmetry.space_group_name_H-M   'P 1'
#
loop_
_entity.id
_entity.type
_entity.pdbx_description
1 polymer ?
#
loop_
_entity_poly.entity_id
_entity_poly.type
_entity_poly.pdbx_seq_one_letter_code
_entity_poly.pdbx_strand_id
1 'polypeptide(L)'
;MTAYFDATRNGVIPAEPDWYYYSYDASFTAPKNLYLTKGTHTLTIQQDADDKGGDIRLQTVTLGVYDENSVRLTNAAIAASGAMHIEMGSGMSTTANSGGNFNDVSLLGNPYYPKAAKSMTSSLKQAMYNQYQFITAYENLLYDADVLPSDTGFQNISISNETISGDAKPGTIWYVIKNKGDDYGLIHLINLTGENDEDWRNVTCTPNAKQNLTVKYYIPQYKDISGVYCATPDTGCISNALAYNVQTDDVGKYVEIQVPSLEYWDMIYIRYNDNALTDTVEAENSILTNVSTNNNHGGYSGTGFVDSYGKAGDAVTMDFFVPETGDYKLSFVYSAAVDGTPKRELYINAYGYDSISFPATSNWEEWNTSETTVHLRAGIQRMVVYCGNADDGYINFDCVHISKSA
;
A
#
# COMPACT_ATOMS: atom_id res chain seq x y z
N MET A 1 -33.48 -31.59 9.90
CA MET A 1 -33.49 -30.70 11.08
C MET A 1 -33.45 -29.27 10.63
N THR A 2 -34.35 -28.44 11.09
CA THR A 2 -34.41 -27.02 10.74
C THR A 2 -34.14 -26.19 11.98
N ALA A 3 -33.25 -25.22 11.87
CA ALA A 3 -32.91 -24.31 12.96
C ALA A 3 -33.40 -22.89 12.66
N TYR A 4 -33.98 -22.25 13.66
CA TYR A 4 -34.52 -20.89 13.57
C TYR A 4 -33.88 -20.01 14.62
N PHE A 5 -33.57 -18.79 14.27
CA PHE A 5 -33.13 -17.77 15.21
C PHE A 5 -34.18 -16.66 15.34
N ASP A 6 -34.40 -16.21 16.59
CA ASP A 6 -35.36 -15.16 16.97
C ASP A 6 -36.82 -15.49 16.60
N ALA A 7 -37.15 -16.78 16.55
CA ALA A 7 -38.50 -17.31 16.40
C ALA A 7 -39.39 -16.62 15.34
N THR A 8 -38.80 -15.94 14.39
CA THR A 8 -39.48 -15.27 13.31
C THR A 8 -39.12 -15.92 11.98
N ARG A 9 -39.93 -15.69 11.00
CA ARG A 9 -39.64 -16.12 9.64
C ARG A 9 -38.26 -15.68 9.15
N ASN A 10 -37.82 -14.59 9.68
CA ASN A 10 -36.48 -14.02 9.35
C ASN A 10 -35.36 -14.74 10.13
N GLY A 11 -35.70 -15.46 11.18
CA GLY A 11 -34.76 -16.28 11.91
C GLY A 11 -34.59 -17.68 11.32
N VAL A 12 -35.31 -18.03 10.28
CA VAL A 12 -35.00 -19.26 9.54
C VAL A 12 -33.64 -19.04 8.93
N ILE A 13 -32.69 -19.81 9.42
CA ILE A 13 -31.44 -19.96 8.70
C ILE A 13 -31.87 -20.43 7.32
N PRO A 14 -31.67 -19.68 6.26
CA PRO A 14 -32.03 -20.15 4.95
C PRO A 14 -31.45 -21.52 4.83
N ALA A 15 -32.26 -22.45 4.49
CA ALA A 15 -31.83 -23.75 4.07
C ALA A 15 -31.06 -23.56 2.78
N GLU A 16 -29.95 -22.91 2.93
CA GLU A 16 -28.89 -22.97 1.98
C GLU A 16 -28.09 -24.15 2.36
N PRO A 17 -27.97 -24.62 1.39
CA PRO A 17 -28.64 -25.73 0.76
C PRO A 17 -28.20 -26.97 1.44
N ASP A 18 -28.87 -27.92 1.18
CA ASP A 18 -28.67 -29.29 1.51
C ASP A 18 -27.25 -29.83 1.37
N TRP A 19 -26.30 -29.04 0.92
CA TRP A 19 -24.93 -29.48 0.66
C TRP A 19 -24.21 -30.07 1.88
N TYR A 20 -24.57 -29.75 3.07
CA TYR A 20 -23.99 -30.35 4.28
C TYR A 20 -24.62 -31.71 4.60
N TYR A 21 -25.62 -32.09 3.90
CA TYR A 21 -26.20 -33.43 3.99
C TYR A 21 -25.50 -34.45 3.10
N TYR A 22 -24.58 -34.02 2.30
CA TYR A 22 -23.88 -34.89 1.35
C TYR A 22 -22.68 -35.59 1.91
N SER A 23 -22.42 -35.48 3.17
CA SER A 23 -21.48 -36.38 3.78
C SER A 23 -22.18 -37.69 4.00
N TYR A 24 -21.76 -38.71 3.32
CA TYR A 24 -22.14 -40.09 3.57
C TYR A 24 -21.45 -40.66 4.81
N ASP A 25 -20.66 -39.87 5.46
CA ASP A 25 -19.99 -40.21 6.69
C ASP A 25 -20.91 -39.89 7.87
N ALA A 26 -21.18 -40.86 8.71
CA ALA A 26 -21.98 -40.69 9.92
C ALA A 26 -21.35 -39.68 10.91
N SER A 27 -20.12 -39.31 10.71
CA SER A 27 -19.39 -38.30 11.49
C SER A 27 -19.45 -36.87 10.89
N PHE A 28 -20.25 -36.68 9.85
CA PHE A 28 -20.35 -35.38 9.21
C PHE A 28 -20.77 -34.29 10.17
N THR A 29 -19.91 -33.29 10.27
CA THR A 29 -20.16 -32.07 11.02
C THR A 29 -20.01 -30.91 10.07
N ALA A 30 -21.10 -30.30 9.68
CA ALA A 30 -21.05 -29.04 8.94
C ALA A 30 -21.34 -27.90 9.91
N PRO A 31 -20.32 -27.26 10.48
CA PRO A 31 -20.55 -26.08 11.27
C PRO A 31 -21.03 -24.96 10.34
N LYS A 32 -22.26 -24.54 10.50
CA LYS A 32 -22.72 -23.30 9.91
C LYS A 32 -22.40 -22.20 10.88
N ASN A 33 -21.46 -21.33 10.50
CA ASN A 33 -21.14 -20.16 11.30
C ASN A 33 -22.24 -19.12 11.11
N LEU A 34 -22.84 -18.69 12.21
CA LEU A 34 -23.83 -17.62 12.24
C LEU A 34 -23.22 -16.42 12.95
N TYR A 35 -23.30 -15.31 12.29
CA TYR A 35 -22.97 -14.04 12.92
C TYR A 35 -24.21 -13.51 13.63
N LEU A 36 -24.11 -13.32 14.94
CA LEU A 36 -25.17 -12.73 15.76
C LEU A 36 -24.68 -11.37 16.27
N THR A 37 -25.52 -10.35 16.13
CA THR A 37 -25.25 -9.04 16.72
C THR A 37 -25.23 -9.14 18.23
N LYS A 38 -24.62 -8.19 18.92
CA LYS A 38 -24.64 -8.15 20.38
C LYS A 38 -26.10 -8.07 20.87
N GLY A 39 -26.51 -9.01 21.70
CA GLY A 39 -27.87 -9.09 22.23
C GLY A 39 -28.25 -10.47 22.68
N THR A 40 -29.49 -10.65 23.06
CA THR A 40 -30.09 -11.96 23.37
C THR A 40 -30.77 -12.47 22.12
N HIS A 41 -30.44 -13.68 21.73
CA HIS A 41 -31.01 -14.35 20.58
C HIS A 41 -31.66 -15.66 21.00
N THR A 42 -32.77 -16.03 20.36
CA THR A 42 -33.44 -17.29 20.59
C THR A 42 -33.14 -18.26 19.45
N LEU A 43 -32.49 -19.36 19.77
CA LEU A 43 -32.31 -20.48 18.85
C LEU A 43 -33.40 -21.49 19.06
N THR A 44 -34.18 -21.74 18.02
CA THR A 44 -35.17 -22.82 18.01
C THR A 44 -34.70 -23.93 17.10
N ILE A 45 -34.59 -25.14 17.62
CA ILE A 45 -34.26 -26.35 16.87
C ILE A 45 -35.49 -27.22 16.81
N GLN A 46 -35.93 -27.52 15.60
CA GLN A 46 -37.10 -28.36 15.38
C GLN A 46 -36.66 -29.65 14.69
N GLN A 47 -37.00 -30.77 15.30
CA GLN A 47 -36.88 -32.09 14.70
C GLN A 47 -38.07 -32.32 13.77
N ASP A 48 -37.82 -32.76 12.57
CA ASP A 48 -38.91 -33.21 11.69
C ASP A 48 -39.18 -34.73 11.82
N ALA A 49 -40.18 -35.19 11.11
CA ALA A 49 -40.62 -36.57 11.23
C ALA A 49 -39.61 -37.61 10.68
N ASP A 50 -38.66 -37.15 9.89
CA ASP A 50 -37.67 -38.00 9.23
C ASP A 50 -36.37 -38.13 10.04
N ASP A 51 -36.20 -37.31 11.06
CA ASP A 51 -35.03 -37.34 11.91
C ASP A 51 -34.99 -38.56 12.81
N LYS A 52 -33.97 -39.37 12.67
CA LYS A 52 -33.80 -40.60 13.43
C LYS A 52 -33.13 -40.44 14.79
N GLY A 53 -33.05 -39.24 15.26
CA GLY A 53 -32.39 -38.92 16.51
C GLY A 53 -30.87 -38.91 16.36
N GLY A 54 -30.22 -38.03 17.06
CA GLY A 54 -28.77 -37.87 17.12
C GLY A 54 -28.40 -36.79 18.13
N ASP A 55 -27.16 -36.77 18.51
CA ASP A 55 -26.65 -35.73 19.39
C ASP A 55 -26.60 -34.38 18.68
N ILE A 56 -27.29 -33.41 19.25
CA ILE A 56 -27.17 -32.01 18.81
C ILE A 56 -26.08 -31.35 19.66
N ARG A 57 -25.00 -30.92 19.01
CA ARG A 57 -23.95 -30.15 19.67
C ARG A 57 -24.03 -28.69 19.25
N LEU A 58 -24.28 -27.85 20.22
CA LEU A 58 -24.14 -26.39 20.05
C LEU A 58 -22.76 -25.98 20.54
N GLN A 59 -21.99 -25.42 19.66
CA GLN A 59 -20.71 -24.87 20.00
C GLN A 59 -20.72 -23.35 19.73
N THR A 60 -20.49 -22.57 20.77
CA THR A 60 -20.26 -21.15 20.62
C THR A 60 -18.80 -20.96 20.18
N VAL A 61 -18.63 -20.31 19.05
CA VAL A 61 -17.30 -19.91 18.58
C VAL A 61 -17.14 -18.43 18.94
N THR A 62 -16.21 -18.13 19.80
CA THR A 62 -15.82 -16.75 20.01
C THR A 62 -15.03 -16.28 18.79
N LEU A 63 -15.45 -15.17 18.21
CA LEU A 63 -14.68 -14.54 17.13
C LEU A 63 -13.31 -14.15 17.67
N GLY A 64 -12.26 -14.72 17.11
CA GLY A 64 -10.90 -14.30 17.37
C GLY A 64 -10.63 -12.95 16.73
N VAL A 65 -9.59 -12.29 17.18
CA VAL A 65 -8.98 -11.14 16.50
C VAL A 65 -7.74 -11.60 15.76
N TYR A 66 -7.43 -10.94 14.65
CA TYR A 66 -6.15 -11.12 14.00
C TYR A 66 -5.04 -10.57 14.88
N ASP A 67 -3.93 -11.27 14.92
CA ASP A 67 -2.71 -10.75 15.52
C ASP A 67 -2.14 -9.66 14.62
N GLU A 68 -2.09 -8.44 15.14
CA GLU A 68 -1.63 -7.27 14.38
C GLU A 68 -0.15 -7.40 13.99
N ASN A 69 0.68 -7.95 14.90
CA ASN A 69 2.11 -8.11 14.65
C ASN A 69 2.36 -9.06 13.47
N SER A 70 1.67 -10.19 13.46
CA SER A 70 1.74 -11.16 12.35
C SER A 70 1.37 -10.54 11.01
N VAL A 71 0.29 -9.76 10.99
CA VAL A 71 -0.18 -9.12 9.74
C VAL A 71 0.83 -8.08 9.25
N ARG A 72 1.31 -7.21 10.14
CA ARG A 72 2.28 -6.15 9.77
C ARG A 72 3.61 -6.73 9.29
N LEU A 73 4.14 -7.75 9.98
CA LEU A 73 5.38 -8.42 9.57
C LEU A 73 5.23 -9.17 8.25
N THR A 74 4.08 -9.85 8.05
CA THR A 74 3.79 -10.54 6.78
C THR A 74 3.74 -9.54 5.62
N ASN A 75 3.05 -8.42 5.79
CA ASN A 75 2.96 -7.38 4.78
C ASN A 75 4.32 -6.76 4.48
N ALA A 76 5.13 -6.51 5.51
CA ALA A 76 6.50 -6.00 5.34
C ALA A 76 7.35 -6.98 4.51
N ALA A 77 7.33 -8.26 4.86
CA ALA A 77 8.08 -9.31 4.17
C ALA A 77 7.70 -9.43 2.69
N ILE A 78 6.39 -9.43 2.41
CA ILE A 78 5.87 -9.56 1.04
C ILE A 78 6.24 -8.33 0.22
N ALA A 79 6.02 -7.12 0.73
CA ALA A 79 6.34 -5.89 0.01
C ALA A 79 7.85 -5.70 -0.20
N ALA A 80 8.67 -5.95 0.83
CA ALA A 80 10.12 -5.90 0.72
C ALA A 80 10.66 -6.91 -0.30
N SER A 81 9.99 -8.03 -0.48
CA SER A 81 10.32 -9.03 -1.52
C SER A 81 9.92 -8.58 -2.93
N GLY A 82 9.11 -7.54 -3.08
CA GLY A 82 8.59 -7.07 -4.36
C GLY A 82 7.32 -7.78 -4.80
N ALA A 83 6.62 -8.43 -3.87
CA ALA A 83 5.35 -9.06 -4.12
C ALA A 83 4.20 -8.25 -3.53
N MET A 84 3.03 -8.34 -4.14
CA MET A 84 1.81 -7.73 -3.64
C MET A 84 1.01 -8.72 -2.81
N HIS A 85 0.47 -8.24 -1.70
CA HIS A 85 -0.49 -8.95 -0.89
C HIS A 85 -1.76 -8.12 -0.76
N ILE A 86 -2.86 -8.67 -1.21
CA ILE A 86 -4.17 -8.06 -1.05
C ILE A 86 -4.93 -8.91 -0.04
N GLU A 87 -5.21 -8.33 1.10
CA GLU A 87 -6.05 -8.98 2.10
C GLU A 87 -7.52 -8.73 1.77
N MET A 88 -8.15 -9.76 1.25
CA MET A 88 -9.57 -9.72 0.98
C MET A 88 -10.31 -10.31 2.18
N GLY A 89 -11.22 -9.52 2.72
CA GLY A 89 -12.17 -10.03 3.68
C GLY A 89 -13.23 -10.86 3.00
N SER A 90 -13.52 -12.04 3.53
CA SER A 90 -14.82 -12.62 3.27
C SER A 90 -15.84 -11.79 4.02
N GLY A 91 -16.59 -10.97 3.30
CA GLY A 91 -17.75 -10.32 3.89
C GLY A 91 -18.66 -11.42 4.43
N MET A 92 -18.79 -11.51 5.73
CA MET A 92 -19.83 -12.35 6.32
C MET A 92 -21.22 -11.75 6.17
N SER A 93 -21.38 -10.71 5.39
CA SER A 93 -22.68 -10.24 4.96
C SER A 93 -23.25 -11.28 4.00
N THR A 94 -23.86 -12.27 4.55
CA THR A 94 -24.65 -13.24 3.81
C THR A 94 -25.91 -12.62 3.24
N THR A 95 -26.21 -11.38 3.52
CA THR A 95 -27.25 -10.62 2.84
C THR A 95 -26.59 -9.82 1.73
N ALA A 96 -26.50 -10.46 0.58
CA ALA A 96 -26.04 -9.89 -0.67
C ALA A 96 -26.76 -8.60 -1.11
N ASN A 97 -27.66 -8.06 -0.32
CA ASN A 97 -28.48 -6.90 -0.62
C ASN A 97 -28.38 -5.75 0.38
N SER A 98 -27.72 -5.92 1.47
CA SER A 98 -27.39 -4.79 2.33
C SER A 98 -25.97 -4.41 1.99
N GLY A 99 -25.80 -3.29 1.31
CA GLY A 99 -24.48 -2.76 0.95
C GLY A 99 -23.49 -3.03 2.08
N GLY A 100 -22.66 -4.05 1.87
CA GLY A 100 -21.91 -4.68 2.93
C GLY A 100 -21.13 -3.65 3.70
N ASN A 101 -21.38 -3.63 4.98
CA ASN A 101 -20.58 -2.80 5.85
C ASN A 101 -19.23 -3.51 5.96
N PHE A 102 -18.29 -3.16 5.10
CA PHE A 102 -16.92 -3.70 5.10
C PHE A 102 -16.19 -3.53 6.44
N ASN A 103 -16.81 -2.89 7.40
CA ASN A 103 -16.26 -2.72 8.75
C ASN A 103 -16.16 -4.01 9.56
N ASP A 104 -16.86 -5.07 9.17
CA ASP A 104 -16.87 -6.35 9.87
C ASP A 104 -16.28 -7.48 9.02
N VAL A 105 -15.34 -7.15 8.18
CA VAL A 105 -14.70 -8.09 7.30
C VAL A 105 -13.76 -9.00 8.08
N SER A 106 -13.98 -10.30 8.00
CA SER A 106 -12.98 -11.28 8.40
C SER A 106 -11.90 -11.34 7.34
N LEU A 107 -10.65 -11.11 7.73
CA LEU A 107 -9.53 -11.38 6.84
C LEU A 107 -9.45 -12.87 6.53
N LEU A 108 -9.13 -13.21 5.30
CA LEU A 108 -8.87 -14.58 4.90
C LEU A 108 -7.56 -15.04 5.54
N GLY A 109 -7.60 -16.06 6.33
CA GLY A 109 -6.44 -16.54 7.05
C GLY A 109 -6.27 -18.06 7.00
N ASN A 110 -5.10 -18.49 7.30
CA ASN A 110 -4.56 -19.83 7.35
C ASN A 110 -4.44 -20.61 6.01
N PRO A 111 -3.53 -20.23 5.17
CA PRO A 111 -2.96 -18.89 5.06
C PRO A 111 -3.97 -17.87 4.51
N TYR A 112 -5.04 -18.32 3.86
CA TYR A 112 -5.98 -17.43 3.18
C TYR A 112 -7.45 -17.67 3.56
N TYR A 113 -7.73 -18.72 4.33
CA TYR A 113 -9.08 -19.08 4.75
C TYR A 113 -9.10 -19.33 6.25
N PRO A 114 -9.75 -18.50 7.05
CA PRO A 114 -9.82 -18.72 8.49
C PRO A 114 -10.57 -19.99 8.79
N LYS A 115 -9.99 -20.85 9.65
CA LYS A 115 -10.73 -21.95 10.25
C LYS A 115 -11.78 -21.45 11.24
N ALA A 116 -11.60 -20.22 11.73
CA ALA A 116 -12.55 -19.50 12.55
C ALA A 116 -12.65 -18.06 12.07
N ALA A 117 -13.82 -17.47 12.13
CA ALA A 117 -13.99 -16.07 11.80
C ALA A 117 -13.16 -15.21 12.75
N LYS A 118 -12.42 -14.24 12.20
CA LYS A 118 -11.61 -13.29 12.93
C LYS A 118 -11.99 -11.88 12.52
N SER A 119 -11.83 -10.93 13.42
CA SER A 119 -12.07 -9.51 13.16
C SER A 119 -10.78 -8.71 13.30
N MET A 120 -10.72 -7.57 12.62
CA MET A 120 -9.64 -6.61 12.79
C MET A 120 -9.94 -5.66 13.94
N THR A 121 -8.93 -5.39 14.76
CA THR A 121 -8.95 -4.25 15.71
C THR A 121 -8.94 -2.93 14.95
N SER A 122 -9.28 -1.83 15.62
CA SER A 122 -9.18 -0.51 15.02
C SER A 122 -7.73 -0.14 14.67
N SER A 123 -6.78 -0.57 15.49
CA SER A 123 -5.35 -0.37 15.23
C SER A 123 -4.90 -1.13 13.99
N LEU A 124 -5.29 -2.40 13.83
CA LEU A 124 -4.97 -3.15 12.63
C LEU A 124 -5.60 -2.56 11.37
N LYS A 125 -6.85 -2.08 11.44
CA LYS A 125 -7.48 -1.36 10.31
C LYS A 125 -6.68 -0.14 9.90
N GLN A 126 -6.16 0.62 10.86
CA GLN A 126 -5.30 1.78 10.58
C GLN A 126 -3.95 1.35 10.00
N ALA A 127 -3.33 0.29 10.54
CA ALA A 127 -2.08 -0.24 10.01
C ALA A 127 -2.24 -0.73 8.57
N MET A 128 -3.35 -1.40 8.25
CA MET A 128 -3.67 -1.83 6.88
C MET A 128 -3.89 -0.64 5.95
N TYR A 129 -4.61 0.37 6.41
CA TYR A 129 -4.77 1.61 5.63
C TYR A 129 -3.41 2.25 5.33
N ASN A 130 -2.54 2.38 6.32
CA ASN A 130 -1.20 2.91 6.14
C ASN A 130 -0.36 2.04 5.19
N GLN A 131 -0.47 0.71 5.29
CA GLN A 131 0.22 -0.21 4.39
C GLN A 131 -0.19 -0.01 2.93
N TYR A 132 -1.49 0.10 2.64
CA TYR A 132 -1.97 0.34 1.27
C TYR A 132 -1.57 1.73 0.75
N GLN A 133 -1.60 2.74 1.60
CA GLN A 133 -1.09 4.07 1.25
C GLN A 133 0.41 3.99 0.91
N PHE A 134 1.19 3.27 1.72
CA PHE A 134 2.62 3.13 1.55
C PHE A 134 2.98 2.44 0.23
N ILE A 135 2.38 1.28 -0.05
CA ILE A 135 2.68 0.55 -1.29
C ILE A 135 2.24 1.30 -2.55
N THR A 136 1.22 2.15 -2.45
CA THR A 136 0.79 3.03 -3.53
C THR A 136 1.76 4.21 -3.71
N ALA A 137 2.19 4.83 -2.60
CA ALA A 137 3.08 5.99 -2.63
C ALA A 137 4.49 5.64 -3.15
N TYR A 138 4.96 4.43 -2.88
CA TYR A 138 6.32 3.98 -3.21
C TYR A 138 6.34 2.80 -4.19
N GLU A 139 5.29 2.64 -5.00
CA GLU A 139 5.18 1.58 -5.98
C GLU A 139 6.41 1.49 -6.89
N ASN A 140 6.93 2.65 -7.30
CA ASN A 140 8.12 2.78 -8.13
C ASN A 140 9.42 2.29 -7.47
N LEU A 141 9.50 2.27 -6.13
CA LEU A 141 10.64 1.74 -5.38
C LEU A 141 10.43 0.29 -4.91
N LEU A 142 9.22 -0.23 -5.03
CA LEU A 142 8.86 -1.58 -4.59
C LEU A 142 8.67 -2.56 -5.75
N TYR A 143 8.02 -2.13 -6.82
CA TYR A 143 7.41 -3.02 -7.81
C TYR A 143 7.81 -2.76 -9.26
N ASP A 144 8.45 -1.64 -9.59
CA ASP A 144 8.91 -1.40 -10.95
C ASP A 144 9.86 -2.51 -11.42
N ALA A 145 9.85 -2.78 -12.71
CA ALA A 145 10.59 -3.90 -13.29
C ALA A 145 12.11 -3.79 -13.14
N ASP A 146 12.63 -2.60 -12.90
CA ASP A 146 14.06 -2.31 -12.65
C ASP A 146 14.43 -2.33 -11.16
N VAL A 147 13.48 -2.64 -10.27
CA VAL A 147 13.74 -2.87 -8.83
C VAL A 147 14.18 -4.33 -8.64
N LEU A 148 15.47 -4.55 -8.60
CA LEU A 148 16.06 -5.88 -8.57
C LEU A 148 16.82 -6.13 -7.26
N PRO A 149 16.87 -7.39 -6.78
CA PRO A 149 17.74 -7.75 -5.67
C PRO A 149 19.18 -7.34 -5.94
N SER A 150 19.85 -6.81 -4.94
CA SER A 150 21.28 -6.52 -5.05
C SER A 150 22.06 -7.82 -5.04
N ASP A 151 22.75 -8.10 -6.12
CA ASP A 151 23.56 -9.33 -6.31
C ASP A 151 24.96 -9.18 -5.65
N THR A 152 25.04 -8.47 -4.56
CA THR A 152 26.29 -8.35 -3.82
C THR A 152 26.41 -9.52 -2.86
N GLY A 153 27.11 -10.55 -3.25
CA GLY A 153 27.45 -11.69 -2.39
C GLY A 153 28.31 -11.35 -1.15
N PHE A 154 28.36 -10.09 -0.76
CA PHE A 154 28.98 -9.54 0.42
C PHE A 154 27.92 -9.08 1.41
N GLN A 155 28.15 -9.35 2.69
CA GLN A 155 27.43 -8.65 3.76
C GLN A 155 27.84 -7.18 3.74
N ASN A 156 27.17 -6.40 2.92
CA ASN A 156 27.48 -4.99 2.74
C ASN A 156 26.90 -4.10 3.83
N ILE A 157 26.21 -4.69 4.81
CA ILE A 157 25.47 -3.94 5.82
C ILE A 157 25.79 -4.43 7.22
N SER A 158 25.86 -3.49 8.15
CA SER A 158 25.86 -3.76 9.59
C SER A 158 25.07 -2.68 10.33
N ILE A 159 24.54 -3.02 11.49
CA ILE A 159 23.84 -2.08 12.38
C ILE A 159 24.49 -2.14 13.75
N SER A 160 24.94 -0.99 14.27
CA SER A 160 25.66 -0.93 15.53
C SER A 160 24.84 -1.49 16.68
N ASN A 161 25.42 -2.42 17.42
CA ASN A 161 24.81 -3.08 18.59
C ASN A 161 23.56 -3.92 18.30
N GLU A 162 23.27 -4.22 17.04
CA GLU A 162 22.14 -5.07 16.66
C GLU A 162 22.60 -6.33 15.93
N THR A 163 21.85 -7.41 16.13
CA THR A 163 22.02 -8.63 15.34
C THR A 163 21.14 -8.52 14.10
N ILE A 164 21.78 -8.66 12.94
CA ILE A 164 21.08 -8.58 11.64
C ILE A 164 21.18 -9.90 10.91
N SER A 165 20.24 -10.14 9.97
CA SER A 165 20.25 -11.32 9.11
C SER A 165 19.73 -10.97 7.72
N GLY A 166 20.30 -11.57 6.67
CA GLY A 166 19.76 -11.57 5.32
C GLY A 166 18.56 -12.53 5.15
N ASP A 167 18.32 -13.39 6.13
CA ASP A 167 17.18 -14.30 6.19
C ASP A 167 16.19 -13.82 7.26
N ALA A 168 14.92 -14.21 7.13
CA ALA A 168 13.86 -13.91 8.08
C ALA A 168 14.03 -14.66 9.41
N LYS A 169 15.15 -14.41 10.10
CA LYS A 169 15.55 -15.12 11.32
C LYS A 169 14.99 -14.43 12.57
N PRO A 170 14.31 -15.17 13.45
CA PRO A 170 13.82 -14.64 14.72
C PRO A 170 14.93 -14.00 15.57
N GLY A 171 14.58 -12.97 16.32
CA GLY A 171 15.50 -12.25 17.20
C GLY A 171 16.49 -11.33 16.49
N THR A 172 16.32 -11.10 15.18
CA THR A 172 17.22 -10.24 14.40
C THR A 172 16.47 -9.10 13.72
N ILE A 173 17.18 -8.11 13.20
CA ILE A 173 16.68 -7.23 12.17
C ILE A 173 16.98 -7.90 10.82
N TRP A 174 15.93 -8.27 10.11
CA TRP A 174 16.06 -8.84 8.78
C TRP A 174 16.23 -7.72 7.76
N TYR A 175 17.28 -7.80 6.94
CA TYR A 175 17.51 -6.84 5.87
C TYR A 175 17.25 -7.47 4.49
N VAL A 176 16.67 -6.66 3.60
CA VAL A 176 16.54 -6.99 2.17
C VAL A 176 17.12 -5.82 1.39
N ILE A 177 18.09 -6.10 0.51
CA ILE A 177 18.78 -5.07 -0.27
C ILE A 177 18.41 -5.21 -1.73
N LYS A 178 18.03 -4.10 -2.33
CA LYS A 178 17.69 -3.98 -3.75
C LYS A 178 18.33 -2.75 -4.37
N ASN A 179 18.31 -2.68 -5.68
CA ASN A 179 18.63 -1.48 -6.44
C ASN A 179 17.49 -1.19 -7.42
N LYS A 180 17.20 0.09 -7.63
CA LYS A 180 16.37 0.54 -8.76
C LYS A 180 17.29 1.17 -9.78
N GLY A 181 17.58 0.43 -10.84
CA GLY A 181 18.59 0.81 -11.82
C GLY A 181 19.92 1.22 -11.16
N ASP A 182 20.52 2.26 -11.69
CA ASP A 182 21.73 2.88 -11.12
C ASP A 182 21.45 4.05 -10.17
N ASP A 183 20.20 4.49 -10.09
CA ASP A 183 19.81 5.73 -9.41
C ASP A 183 19.56 5.56 -7.93
N TYR A 184 19.06 4.39 -7.49
CA TYR A 184 18.71 4.15 -6.10
C TYR A 184 19.27 2.85 -5.55
N GLY A 185 19.82 2.92 -4.33
CA GLY A 185 20.01 1.77 -3.47
C GLY A 185 18.86 1.68 -2.47
N LEU A 186 18.32 0.48 -2.24
CA LEU A 186 17.17 0.25 -1.37
C LEU A 186 17.55 -0.73 -0.27
N ILE A 187 17.28 -0.37 0.98
CA ILE A 187 17.50 -1.20 2.15
C ILE A 187 16.19 -1.29 2.91
N HIS A 188 15.61 -2.49 2.94
CA HIS A 188 14.48 -2.77 3.80
C HIS A 188 14.99 -3.35 5.11
N LEU A 189 14.53 -2.79 6.23
CA LEU A 189 14.80 -3.31 7.57
C LEU A 189 13.48 -3.80 8.16
N ILE A 190 13.37 -5.08 8.44
CA ILE A 190 12.19 -5.71 9.05
C ILE A 190 12.58 -6.16 10.45
N ASN A 191 11.85 -5.69 11.46
CA ASN A 191 12.18 -5.91 12.85
C ASN A 191 11.59 -7.23 13.35
N LEU A 192 12.38 -8.28 13.39
CA LEU A 192 12.02 -9.57 13.99
C LEU A 192 12.59 -9.73 15.42
N THR A 193 13.05 -8.64 16.04
CA THR A 193 13.53 -8.70 17.41
C THR A 193 12.35 -8.86 18.38
N GLY A 194 12.44 -9.85 19.26
CA GLY A 194 11.32 -10.24 20.11
C GLY A 194 10.60 -11.49 19.65
N GLU A 195 10.78 -11.88 18.39
CA GLU A 195 10.30 -13.15 17.87
C GLU A 195 11.14 -14.31 18.40
N ASN A 196 10.46 -15.43 18.72
CA ASN A 196 11.09 -16.58 19.36
C ASN A 196 11.24 -17.79 18.43
N ASP A 197 10.50 -17.81 17.32
CA ASP A 197 10.52 -18.92 16.36
C ASP A 197 10.36 -18.40 14.92
N GLU A 198 10.41 -19.32 13.97
CA GLU A 198 10.29 -18.99 12.54
C GLU A 198 8.84 -18.86 12.07
N ASP A 199 7.85 -19.15 12.91
CA ASP A 199 6.44 -19.01 12.58
C ASP A 199 5.89 -17.61 12.92
N TRP A 200 6.64 -16.60 12.52
CA TRP A 200 6.29 -15.19 12.74
C TRP A 200 4.93 -14.76 12.15
N ARG A 201 4.26 -15.63 11.40
CA ARG A 201 2.87 -15.46 10.97
C ARG A 201 1.86 -15.65 12.11
N ASN A 202 2.23 -16.38 13.14
CA ASN A 202 1.42 -16.62 14.32
C ASN A 202 1.96 -15.87 15.54
N VAL A 203 2.63 -14.78 15.31
CA VAL A 203 3.30 -14.01 16.33
C VAL A 203 2.34 -13.55 17.40
N THR A 204 2.72 -13.75 18.63
CA THR A 204 2.06 -13.19 19.80
C THR A 204 2.87 -12.08 20.46
N CYS A 205 4.07 -11.83 19.95
CA CYS A 205 5.00 -10.83 20.46
C CYS A 205 4.97 -9.56 19.63
N THR A 206 5.08 -8.42 20.29
CA THR A 206 5.34 -7.17 19.60
C THR A 206 6.84 -7.04 19.37
N PRO A 207 7.32 -6.71 18.18
CA PRO A 207 8.73 -6.43 17.96
C PRO A 207 9.27 -5.39 18.93
N ASN A 208 10.50 -5.57 19.38
CA ASN A 208 11.15 -4.59 20.24
C ASN A 208 11.52 -3.36 19.40
N ALA A 209 10.75 -2.29 19.49
CA ALA A 209 11.02 -1.05 18.76
C ALA A 209 12.45 -0.56 19.03
N LYS A 210 13.19 -0.27 17.97
CA LYS A 210 14.56 0.22 18.01
C LYS A 210 14.60 1.73 17.85
N GLN A 211 15.62 2.34 18.45
CA GLN A 211 15.80 3.79 18.42
C GLN A 211 17.26 4.12 18.11
N ASN A 212 17.46 5.18 17.33
CA ASN A 212 18.78 5.72 17.04
C ASN A 212 19.75 4.67 16.47
N LEU A 213 19.31 3.94 15.45
CA LEU A 213 20.14 2.96 14.79
C LEU A 213 21.20 3.66 13.92
N THR A 214 22.42 3.16 13.97
CA THR A 214 23.48 3.54 13.01
C THR A 214 23.67 2.39 12.04
N VAL A 215 23.25 2.59 10.80
CA VAL A 215 23.35 1.61 9.72
C VAL A 215 24.61 1.95 8.91
N LYS A 216 25.56 1.04 8.81
CA LYS A 216 26.70 1.12 7.91
C LYS A 216 26.42 0.27 6.68
N TYR A 217 26.53 0.88 5.51
CA TYR A 217 26.28 0.19 4.24
C TYR A 217 27.37 0.54 3.22
N TYR A 218 28.01 -0.49 2.65
CA TYR A 218 29.03 -0.31 1.61
C TYR A 218 28.39 -0.07 0.26
N ILE A 219 28.89 0.95 -0.44
CA ILE A 219 28.42 1.38 -1.75
C ILE A 219 29.53 1.25 -2.80
N PRO A 220 29.17 1.13 -4.09
CA PRO A 220 30.16 1.13 -5.15
C PRO A 220 31.03 2.40 -5.12
N GLN A 221 32.35 2.23 -5.33
CA GLN A 221 33.33 3.31 -5.24
C GLN A 221 33.01 4.50 -6.16
N TYR A 222 32.41 4.21 -7.31
CA TYR A 222 32.09 5.19 -8.36
C TYR A 222 30.77 5.94 -8.12
N LYS A 223 29.96 5.53 -7.15
CA LYS A 223 28.67 6.19 -6.86
C LYS A 223 28.84 7.26 -5.79
N ASP A 224 28.28 8.42 -6.04
CA ASP A 224 28.18 9.49 -5.07
C ASP A 224 26.73 9.56 -4.55
N ILE A 225 26.57 9.80 -3.25
CA ILE A 225 25.26 9.90 -2.63
C ILE A 225 24.79 11.34 -2.70
N SER A 226 23.62 11.56 -3.25
CA SER A 226 22.94 12.85 -3.27
C SER A 226 21.92 13.01 -2.14
N GLY A 227 21.46 11.91 -1.56
CA GLY A 227 20.55 11.94 -0.42
C GLY A 227 20.22 10.54 0.09
N VAL A 228 19.82 10.46 1.36
CA VAL A 228 19.33 9.25 2.00
C VAL A 228 18.01 9.56 2.67
N TYR A 229 17.04 8.71 2.46
CA TYR A 229 15.66 8.90 2.89
C TYR A 229 15.12 7.62 3.52
N CYS A 230 14.14 7.77 4.40
CA CYS A 230 13.40 6.67 4.98
C CYS A 230 11.91 6.89 4.83
N ALA A 231 11.21 5.87 4.39
CA ALA A 231 9.75 5.82 4.38
C ALA A 231 9.29 4.56 5.10
N THR A 232 8.21 4.66 5.87
CA THR A 232 7.66 3.55 6.64
C THR A 232 6.14 3.63 6.73
N PRO A 233 5.41 2.51 6.63
CA PRO A 233 3.97 2.51 6.89
C PRO A 233 3.63 2.70 8.36
N ASP A 234 4.60 2.53 9.26
CA ASP A 234 4.40 2.60 10.71
C ASP A 234 4.04 4.02 11.18
N THR A 235 4.54 5.03 10.49
CA THR A 235 4.34 6.46 10.84
C THR A 235 3.61 7.27 9.78
N GLY A 236 2.84 6.63 8.88
CA GLY A 236 1.97 7.34 7.94
C GLY A 236 2.58 7.65 6.58
N CYS A 237 3.43 6.78 6.07
CA CYS A 237 3.86 6.77 4.66
C CYS A 237 4.63 7.99 4.17
N ILE A 238 5.20 8.76 5.08
CA ILE A 238 5.92 9.98 4.72
C ILE A 238 7.42 9.67 4.61
N SER A 239 8.03 10.12 3.50
CA SER A 239 9.48 10.09 3.36
C SER A 239 10.13 11.18 4.20
N ASN A 240 11.18 10.83 4.92
CA ASN A 240 12.00 11.75 5.69
C ASN A 240 13.46 11.62 5.27
N ALA A 241 14.13 12.75 5.08
CA ALA A 241 15.57 12.77 4.87
C ALA A 241 16.28 12.28 6.14
N LEU A 242 17.27 11.42 5.96
CA LEU A 242 18.11 10.90 7.03
C LEU A 242 19.47 11.61 7.06
N ALA A 243 20.01 11.82 8.25
CA ALA A 243 21.40 12.21 8.40
C ALA A 243 22.30 11.05 8.01
N TYR A 244 23.33 11.33 7.22
CA TYR A 244 24.30 10.35 6.78
C TYR A 244 25.71 10.93 6.65
N ASN A 245 26.70 10.05 6.65
CA ASN A 245 28.10 10.41 6.45
C ASN A 245 28.77 9.37 5.54
N VAL A 246 29.44 9.82 4.48
CA VAL A 246 30.17 8.94 3.56
C VAL A 246 31.64 8.87 3.97
N GLN A 247 32.16 7.66 4.07
CA GLN A 247 33.53 7.39 4.50
C GLN A 247 34.14 6.25 3.66
N THR A 248 35.43 6.02 3.86
CA THR A 248 36.16 4.92 3.25
C THR A 248 37.02 4.24 4.32
N ASP A 249 37.03 2.91 4.31
CA ASP A 249 37.93 2.10 5.12
C ASP A 249 38.68 1.09 4.25
N ASP A 250 39.36 0.10 4.87
CA ASP A 250 40.14 -0.91 4.18
C ASP A 250 39.28 -1.83 3.28
N VAL A 251 37.96 -1.91 3.51
CA VAL A 251 37.02 -2.69 2.70
C VAL A 251 36.52 -1.89 1.50
N GLY A 252 36.25 -0.59 1.69
CA GLY A 252 35.77 0.26 0.62
C GLY A 252 35.02 1.50 1.08
N LYS A 253 34.34 2.12 0.14
CA LYS A 253 33.46 3.28 0.38
C LYS A 253 32.15 2.84 1.02
N TYR A 254 31.74 3.49 2.09
CA TYR A 254 30.51 3.19 2.79
C TYR A 254 29.77 4.45 3.24
N VAL A 255 28.50 4.30 3.55
CA VAL A 255 27.69 5.32 4.18
C VAL A 255 27.25 4.88 5.56
N GLU A 256 27.37 5.76 6.56
CA GLU A 256 26.74 5.62 7.86
C GLU A 256 25.45 6.43 7.87
N ILE A 257 24.34 5.77 8.13
CA ILE A 257 23.01 6.34 8.09
C ILE A 257 22.41 6.32 9.50
N GLN A 258 21.87 7.44 9.94
CA GLN A 258 21.19 7.57 11.22
C GLN A 258 19.69 7.31 11.03
N VAL A 259 19.19 6.17 11.53
CA VAL A 259 17.77 5.80 11.49
C VAL A 259 17.15 6.09 12.86
N PRO A 260 16.22 7.04 12.95
CA PRO A 260 15.66 7.47 14.24
C PRO A 260 14.93 6.37 15.00
N SER A 261 14.15 5.56 14.30
CA SER A 261 13.39 4.46 14.90
C SER A 261 13.09 3.38 13.88
N LEU A 262 12.93 2.15 14.33
CA LEU A 262 12.41 1.03 13.56
C LEU A 262 11.39 0.29 14.44
N GLU A 263 10.10 0.33 14.05
CA GLU A 263 9.04 -0.42 14.74
C GLU A 263 8.86 -1.79 14.08
N TYR A 264 8.26 -1.85 12.91
CA TYR A 264 8.07 -3.10 12.15
C TYR A 264 8.88 -3.12 10.86
N TRP A 265 8.80 -2.05 10.06
CA TRP A 265 9.42 -2.02 8.75
C TRP A 265 9.77 -0.62 8.29
N ASP A 266 11.04 -0.44 7.93
CA ASP A 266 11.55 0.76 7.26
C ASP A 266 12.07 0.42 5.88
N MET A 267 11.75 1.26 4.90
CA MET A 267 12.39 1.30 3.60
C MET A 267 13.30 2.51 3.53
N ILE A 268 14.61 2.26 3.61
CA ILE A 268 15.63 3.29 3.40
C ILE A 268 15.97 3.27 1.92
N TYR A 269 15.97 4.43 1.28
CA TYR A 269 16.44 4.56 -0.08
C TYR A 269 17.54 5.62 -0.20
N ILE A 270 18.60 5.24 -0.89
CA ILE A 270 19.79 6.04 -1.14
C ILE A 270 19.69 6.52 -2.58
N ARG A 271 19.65 7.82 -2.79
CA ARG A 271 19.71 8.41 -4.13
C ARG A 271 21.15 8.69 -4.49
N TYR A 272 21.55 8.27 -5.70
CA TYR A 272 22.89 8.48 -6.23
C TYR A 272 22.91 9.61 -7.24
N ASN A 273 24.03 10.31 -7.34
CA ASN A 273 24.52 11.18 -8.40
C ASN A 273 23.79 12.49 -8.69
N ASP A 274 22.49 12.63 -8.46
CA ASP A 274 21.76 13.86 -8.71
C ASP A 274 20.82 14.22 -7.56
N ASN A 275 20.95 15.44 -7.05
CA ASN A 275 20.07 15.99 -6.01
C ASN A 275 19.30 17.21 -6.50
N ALA A 276 19.19 17.40 -7.80
CA ALA A 276 18.44 18.51 -8.35
C ALA A 276 16.92 18.26 -8.21
N LEU A 277 16.19 19.34 -8.03
CA LEU A 277 14.74 19.33 -8.16
C LEU A 277 14.36 18.83 -9.57
N THR A 278 13.43 17.93 -9.67
CA THR A 278 12.77 17.66 -10.95
C THR A 278 11.92 18.88 -11.29
N ASP A 279 12.32 19.67 -12.25
CA ASP A 279 11.67 20.93 -12.61
C ASP A 279 10.51 20.76 -13.60
N THR A 280 10.54 19.68 -14.38
CA THR A 280 9.50 19.36 -15.37
C THR A 280 9.30 17.85 -15.48
N VAL A 281 8.05 17.41 -15.54
CA VAL A 281 7.65 16.05 -15.85
C VAL A 281 6.72 16.08 -17.04
N GLU A 282 7.13 15.44 -18.14
CA GLU A 282 6.32 15.31 -19.34
C GLU A 282 5.26 14.21 -19.14
N ALA A 283 4.00 14.54 -19.47
CA ALA A 283 2.88 13.64 -19.24
C ALA A 283 2.95 12.38 -20.13
N GLU A 284 3.38 12.53 -21.39
CA GLU A 284 3.51 11.42 -22.32
C GLU A 284 4.59 10.39 -21.92
N ASN A 285 5.54 10.80 -21.07
CA ASN A 285 6.60 9.93 -20.54
C ASN A 285 6.24 9.28 -19.20
N SER A 286 5.01 9.47 -18.75
CA SER A 286 4.51 9.02 -17.45
C SER A 286 3.73 7.70 -17.56
N ILE A 287 3.25 7.17 -16.44
CA ILE A 287 2.39 5.98 -16.41
C ILE A 287 0.96 6.40 -16.77
N LEU A 288 0.45 5.85 -17.85
CA LEU A 288 -0.86 6.19 -18.38
C LEU A 288 -1.91 5.12 -18.06
N THR A 289 -3.07 5.54 -17.56
CA THR A 289 -4.21 4.66 -17.29
C THR A 289 -5.41 5.13 -18.08
N ASN A 290 -5.90 4.29 -18.99
CA ASN A 290 -7.05 4.53 -19.89
C ASN A 290 -6.93 5.76 -20.80
N VAL A 291 -5.76 6.35 -20.94
CA VAL A 291 -5.45 7.49 -21.79
C VAL A 291 -4.33 7.12 -22.76
N SER A 292 -4.08 7.94 -23.76
CA SER A 292 -3.06 7.69 -24.79
C SER A 292 -2.25 8.94 -25.08
N THR A 293 -1.09 8.75 -25.67
CA THR A 293 -0.26 9.86 -26.17
C THR A 293 -0.67 10.27 -27.58
N ASN A 294 -0.52 11.55 -27.87
CA ASN A 294 -0.78 12.12 -29.20
C ASN A 294 0.21 13.27 -29.47
N ASN A 295 0.31 13.69 -30.75
CA ASN A 295 1.13 14.81 -31.20
C ASN A 295 0.50 15.56 -32.39
N ASN A 296 -0.81 15.44 -32.55
CA ASN A 296 -1.56 16.01 -33.68
C ASN A 296 -1.88 17.50 -33.56
N HIS A 297 -1.54 18.13 -32.43
CA HIS A 297 -1.65 19.58 -32.18
C HIS A 297 -0.26 20.17 -31.97
N GLY A 298 -0.06 21.44 -32.27
CA GLY A 298 1.21 22.10 -32.04
C GLY A 298 1.29 22.82 -30.66
N GLY A 299 2.50 23.18 -30.22
CA GLY A 299 2.73 24.03 -29.05
C GLY A 299 2.96 23.32 -27.73
N TYR A 300 2.93 22.01 -27.67
CA TYR A 300 3.32 21.18 -26.51
C TYR A 300 4.85 21.14 -26.33
N SER A 301 5.30 20.73 -25.17
CA SER A 301 6.69 20.40 -24.89
C SER A 301 6.98 18.90 -25.14
N GLY A 302 8.24 18.47 -25.00
CA GLY A 302 8.58 17.07 -25.13
C GLY A 302 8.34 16.47 -26.52
N THR A 303 7.78 15.27 -26.55
CA THR A 303 7.52 14.48 -27.78
C THR A 303 6.04 14.37 -28.14
N GLY A 304 5.16 14.85 -27.27
CA GLY A 304 3.71 14.75 -27.42
C GLY A 304 2.98 15.25 -26.19
N PHE A 305 1.75 14.84 -26.05
CA PHE A 305 0.90 15.12 -24.90
C PHE A 305 -0.03 13.94 -24.64
N VAL A 306 -0.64 13.88 -23.47
CA VAL A 306 -1.67 12.90 -23.15
C VAL A 306 -3.01 13.38 -23.68
N ASP A 307 -3.66 12.55 -24.50
CA ASP A 307 -4.94 12.74 -25.14
C ASP A 307 -5.99 11.75 -24.62
N SER A 308 -7.23 11.96 -25.04
CA SER A 308 -8.38 11.13 -24.65
C SER A 308 -8.66 11.13 -23.14
N TYR A 309 -8.26 12.17 -22.46
CA TYR A 309 -8.27 12.31 -21.01
C TYR A 309 -9.52 13.06 -20.53
N GLY A 310 -10.63 12.32 -20.33
CA GLY A 310 -11.91 12.94 -19.96
C GLY A 310 -12.96 12.00 -19.42
N LYS A 311 -12.61 10.75 -19.13
CA LYS A 311 -13.53 9.75 -18.57
C LYS A 311 -13.15 9.38 -17.16
N ALA A 312 -14.14 9.04 -16.34
CA ALA A 312 -13.90 8.51 -15.00
C ALA A 312 -13.00 7.28 -15.05
N GLY A 313 -11.95 7.28 -14.25
CA GLY A 313 -10.94 6.25 -14.22
C GLY A 313 -9.71 6.53 -15.08
N ASP A 314 -9.71 7.60 -15.87
CA ASP A 314 -8.52 8.05 -16.59
C ASP A 314 -7.52 8.65 -15.61
N ALA A 315 -6.23 8.34 -15.77
CA ALA A 315 -5.19 8.89 -14.91
C ALA A 315 -3.83 9.02 -15.58
N VAL A 316 -3.06 9.99 -15.11
CA VAL A 316 -1.63 10.14 -15.40
C VAL A 316 -0.87 10.10 -14.08
N THR A 317 0.04 9.13 -13.94
CA THR A 317 0.88 8.97 -12.74
C THR A 317 2.30 9.38 -13.07
N MET A 318 2.82 10.34 -12.32
CA MET A 318 4.10 11.01 -12.52
C MET A 318 4.98 10.85 -11.30
N ASP A 319 6.26 10.54 -11.48
CA ASP A 319 7.25 10.55 -10.42
C ASP A 319 8.17 11.76 -10.58
N PHE A 320 8.46 12.42 -9.47
CA PHE A 320 9.40 13.53 -9.42
C PHE A 320 10.14 13.61 -8.08
N PHE A 321 11.23 14.33 -8.04
CA PHE A 321 12.06 14.44 -6.85
C PHE A 321 12.10 15.87 -6.34
N VAL A 322 12.00 16.02 -5.01
CA VAL A 322 12.21 17.29 -4.31
C VAL A 322 13.37 17.16 -3.32
N PRO A 323 14.41 18.03 -3.39
CA PRO A 323 15.61 17.88 -2.58
C PRO A 323 15.39 18.21 -1.10
N GLU A 324 14.42 19.02 -0.78
CA GLU A 324 14.16 19.49 0.57
C GLU A 324 12.67 19.63 0.86
N THR A 325 12.30 19.51 2.13
CA THR A 325 10.91 19.73 2.57
C THR A 325 10.54 21.20 2.44
N GLY A 326 9.34 21.49 1.93
CA GLY A 326 8.84 22.84 1.75
C GLY A 326 7.60 22.93 0.89
N ASP A 327 7.22 24.17 0.57
CA ASP A 327 6.10 24.43 -0.32
C ASP A 327 6.58 24.50 -1.77
N TYR A 328 5.87 23.79 -2.63
CA TYR A 328 6.16 23.71 -4.05
C TYR A 328 4.95 24.12 -4.87
N LYS A 329 5.21 24.91 -5.89
CA LYS A 329 4.22 25.26 -6.91
C LYS A 329 4.26 24.22 -8.01
N LEU A 330 3.11 23.64 -8.32
CA LEU A 330 2.86 22.75 -9.44
C LEU A 330 2.08 23.52 -10.51
N SER A 331 2.61 23.59 -11.71
CA SER A 331 2.03 24.28 -12.85
C SER A 331 1.73 23.27 -13.96
N PHE A 332 0.44 22.95 -14.13
CA PHE A 332 -0.08 21.95 -15.07
C PHE A 332 -0.33 22.60 -16.42
N VAL A 333 0.40 22.20 -17.43
CA VAL A 333 0.25 22.70 -18.81
C VAL A 333 -0.74 21.84 -19.56
N TYR A 334 -1.76 22.46 -20.13
CA TYR A 334 -2.89 21.75 -20.76
C TYR A 334 -3.53 22.54 -21.90
N SER A 335 -4.33 21.86 -22.72
CA SER A 335 -5.29 22.45 -23.63
C SER A 335 -6.68 21.83 -23.39
N ALA A 336 -7.73 22.63 -23.44
CA ALA A 336 -9.10 22.21 -23.16
C ALA A 336 -10.13 22.99 -24.01
N ALA A 337 -10.21 22.67 -25.30
CA ALA A 337 -11.17 23.30 -26.23
C ALA A 337 -12.55 22.66 -26.05
N VAL A 338 -13.13 22.78 -24.86
CA VAL A 338 -14.43 22.21 -24.48
C VAL A 338 -15.30 23.25 -23.80
N ASP A 339 -16.60 22.99 -23.72
CA ASP A 339 -17.49 23.82 -22.90
C ASP A 339 -17.29 23.50 -21.42
N GLY A 340 -17.10 24.54 -20.61
CA GLY A 340 -16.98 24.38 -19.15
C GLY A 340 -15.55 24.42 -18.64
N THR A 341 -15.33 23.84 -17.47
CA THR A 341 -14.05 23.81 -16.79
C THR A 341 -13.80 22.38 -16.28
N PRO A 342 -13.14 21.54 -17.08
CA PRO A 342 -12.72 20.21 -16.62
C PRO A 342 -11.96 20.26 -15.30
N LYS A 343 -12.12 19.21 -14.50
CA LYS A 343 -11.40 19.06 -13.24
C LYS A 343 -10.72 17.71 -13.16
N ARG A 344 -9.61 17.67 -12.42
CA ARG A 344 -8.93 16.42 -12.07
C ARG A 344 -8.59 16.43 -10.60
N GLU A 345 -8.80 15.30 -9.96
CA GLU A 345 -8.36 15.08 -8.59
C GLU A 345 -6.84 14.94 -8.56
N LEU A 346 -6.22 15.54 -7.55
CA LEU A 346 -4.78 15.48 -7.34
C LEU A 346 -4.47 14.64 -6.12
N TYR A 347 -3.62 13.64 -6.31
CA TYR A 347 -3.05 12.85 -5.22
C TYR A 347 -1.52 12.90 -5.29
N ILE A 348 -0.86 13.06 -4.15
CA ILE A 348 0.60 12.96 -4.05
C ILE A 348 0.93 12.03 -2.89
N ASN A 349 1.72 11.00 -3.14
CA ASN A 349 2.05 9.94 -2.18
C ASN A 349 0.80 9.37 -1.50
N ALA A 350 -0.25 9.15 -2.31
CA ALA A 350 -1.57 8.67 -1.91
C ALA A 350 -2.41 9.62 -1.02
N TYR A 351 -1.94 10.84 -0.75
CA TYR A 351 -2.74 11.87 -0.08
C TYR A 351 -3.47 12.72 -1.10
N GLY A 352 -4.79 12.89 -0.90
CA GLY A 352 -5.62 13.76 -1.73
C GLY A 352 -5.39 15.24 -1.42
N TYR A 353 -5.27 16.02 -2.47
CA TYR A 353 -5.23 17.48 -2.47
C TYR A 353 -6.48 18.04 -3.13
N ASP A 354 -6.60 19.36 -3.17
CA ASP A 354 -7.70 20.01 -3.89
C ASP A 354 -7.65 19.67 -5.39
N SER A 355 -8.82 19.53 -6.00
CA SER A 355 -8.91 19.25 -7.44
C SER A 355 -8.39 20.41 -8.27
N ILE A 356 -7.65 20.08 -9.32
CA ILE A 356 -7.15 21.04 -10.31
C ILE A 356 -8.24 21.34 -11.33
N SER A 357 -8.47 22.61 -11.55
CA SER A 357 -9.42 23.11 -12.56
C SER A 357 -8.67 23.48 -13.85
N PHE A 358 -9.22 23.10 -14.99
CA PHE A 358 -8.67 23.35 -16.33
C PHE A 358 -9.64 24.22 -17.15
N PRO A 359 -9.65 25.56 -16.98
CA PRO A 359 -10.51 26.45 -17.75
C PRO A 359 -10.36 26.25 -19.25
N ALA A 360 -11.48 26.40 -19.98
CA ALA A 360 -11.51 26.22 -21.40
C ALA A 360 -10.50 27.09 -22.14
N THR A 361 -9.87 26.51 -23.17
CA THR A 361 -9.05 27.24 -24.15
C THR A 361 -9.87 27.50 -25.41
N SER A 362 -9.44 28.45 -26.25
CA SER A 362 -10.18 28.81 -27.47
C SER A 362 -10.08 27.73 -28.55
N ASN A 363 -9.06 26.94 -28.56
CA ASN A 363 -8.84 25.80 -29.46
C ASN A 363 -7.83 24.81 -28.84
N TRP A 364 -7.63 23.66 -29.47
CA TRP A 364 -6.72 22.59 -29.00
C TRP A 364 -5.22 22.89 -29.20
N GLU A 365 -4.86 23.98 -29.85
CA GLU A 365 -3.49 24.43 -30.08
C GLU A 365 -3.10 25.57 -29.13
N GLU A 366 -4.04 26.03 -28.33
CA GLU A 366 -3.79 26.98 -27.25
C GLU A 366 -3.50 26.22 -25.95
N TRP A 367 -2.29 26.34 -25.45
CA TRP A 367 -1.86 25.74 -24.19
C TRP A 367 -1.95 26.78 -23.08
N ASN A 368 -2.55 26.37 -21.97
CA ASN A 368 -2.74 27.19 -20.80
C ASN A 368 -2.14 26.51 -19.58
N THR A 369 -2.07 27.18 -18.44
CA THR A 369 -1.48 26.65 -17.22
C THR A 369 -2.44 26.79 -16.04
N SER A 370 -2.64 25.70 -15.30
CA SER A 370 -3.30 25.71 -14.00
C SER A 370 -2.30 25.47 -12.90
N GLU A 371 -2.43 26.18 -11.79
CA GLU A 371 -1.42 26.17 -10.73
C GLU A 371 -2.03 25.80 -9.37
N THR A 372 -1.26 25.09 -8.57
CA THR A 372 -1.54 24.87 -7.15
C THR A 372 -0.24 24.86 -6.35
N THR A 373 -0.34 25.12 -5.05
CA THR A 373 0.81 25.01 -4.13
C THR A 373 0.55 23.88 -3.17
N VAL A 374 1.54 23.02 -2.98
CA VAL A 374 1.48 21.84 -2.13
C VAL A 374 2.69 21.79 -1.21
N HIS A 375 2.51 21.31 0.02
CA HIS A 375 3.61 21.06 0.93
C HIS A 375 4.15 19.66 0.72
N LEU A 376 5.43 19.54 0.33
CA LEU A 376 6.09 18.28 0.02
C LEU A 376 7.25 18.04 0.98
N ARG A 377 7.51 16.78 1.27
CA ARG A 377 8.70 16.35 2.00
C ARG A 377 9.80 15.98 1.04
N ALA A 378 11.05 16.17 1.49
CA ALA A 378 12.22 15.78 0.71
C ALA A 378 12.14 14.31 0.27
N GLY A 379 12.60 14.04 -0.93
CA GLY A 379 12.64 12.70 -1.52
C GLY A 379 11.78 12.57 -2.78
N ILE A 380 11.60 11.33 -3.22
CA ILE A 380 10.75 11.02 -4.37
C ILE A 380 9.27 11.22 -4.04
N GLN A 381 8.55 11.77 -4.99
CA GLN A 381 7.10 11.98 -4.92
C GLN A 381 6.44 11.22 -6.06
N ARG A 382 5.32 10.56 -5.78
CA ARG A 382 4.43 10.02 -6.80
C ARG A 382 3.16 10.84 -6.84
N MET A 383 2.90 11.49 -7.95
CA MET A 383 1.71 12.29 -8.21
C MET A 383 0.77 11.56 -9.15
N VAL A 384 -0.52 11.57 -8.84
CA VAL A 384 -1.58 11.05 -9.71
C VAL A 384 -2.55 12.19 -10.00
N VAL A 385 -2.71 12.49 -11.28
CA VAL A 385 -3.76 13.37 -11.78
C VAL A 385 -4.87 12.46 -12.28
N TYR A 386 -6.05 12.49 -11.63
CA TYR A 386 -7.11 11.48 -11.79
C TYR A 386 -8.43 12.11 -12.23
N CYS A 387 -9.08 11.50 -13.19
CA CYS A 387 -10.42 11.88 -13.62
C CYS A 387 -11.46 11.12 -12.80
N GLY A 388 -12.08 11.78 -11.83
CA GLY A 388 -13.14 11.21 -10.99
C GLY A 388 -14.51 11.20 -11.68
N ASN A 389 -15.51 10.66 -10.99
CA ASN A 389 -16.88 10.57 -11.54
C ASN A 389 -17.57 11.92 -11.74
N ALA A 390 -17.09 12.97 -11.07
CA ALA A 390 -17.63 14.33 -11.13
C ALA A 390 -16.87 15.23 -12.11
N ASP A 391 -15.82 14.72 -12.73
CA ASP A 391 -14.98 15.49 -13.62
C ASP A 391 -15.55 15.46 -15.04
N ASP A 392 -15.82 16.64 -15.59
CA ASP A 392 -16.43 16.77 -16.90
C ASP A 392 -15.44 17.34 -17.92
N GLY A 393 -15.51 16.80 -19.12
CA GLY A 393 -14.81 17.31 -20.28
C GLY A 393 -13.38 16.74 -20.47
N TYR A 394 -12.92 16.87 -21.70
CA TYR A 394 -11.60 16.38 -22.12
C TYR A 394 -10.54 17.47 -21.98
N ILE A 395 -9.34 17.05 -21.68
CA ILE A 395 -8.13 17.86 -21.76
C ILE A 395 -7.05 17.13 -22.56
N ASN A 396 -6.21 17.90 -23.24
CA ASN A 396 -4.88 17.47 -23.63
C ASN A 396 -3.91 17.92 -22.54
N PHE A 397 -3.14 17.01 -22.00
CA PHE A 397 -2.26 17.26 -20.87
C PHE A 397 -0.80 17.09 -21.29
N ASP A 398 -0.03 18.19 -21.20
CA ASP A 398 1.33 18.28 -21.72
C ASP A 398 2.36 17.90 -20.64
N CYS A 399 2.53 18.75 -19.66
CA CYS A 399 3.54 18.53 -18.62
C CYS A 399 3.16 19.20 -17.29
N VAL A 400 3.96 18.94 -16.26
CA VAL A 400 3.92 19.67 -15.00
C VAL A 400 5.27 20.31 -14.74
N HIS A 401 5.29 21.63 -14.56
CA HIS A 401 6.46 22.33 -14.04
C HIS A 401 6.39 22.40 -12.52
N ILE A 402 7.52 22.13 -11.88
CA ILE A 402 7.64 22.07 -10.42
C ILE A 402 8.69 23.09 -9.99
N SER A 403 8.31 23.97 -9.09
CA SER A 403 9.23 24.96 -8.54
C SER A 403 9.01 25.13 -7.05
N LYS A 404 10.09 25.38 -6.31
CA LYS A 404 9.97 25.71 -4.89
C LYS A 404 9.30 27.07 -4.74
N SER A 405 8.29 27.14 -3.89
CA SER A 405 7.67 28.42 -3.55
C SER A 405 8.62 29.28 -2.74
N ALA A 406 8.59 30.58 -2.99
CA ALA A 406 9.51 31.55 -2.36
C ALA A 406 9.17 31.76 -0.87
#